data_fb6b6d7609198a5abe08ff2f4a391650
#
_entry.id   fb6b6d7609198a5abe08ff2f4a391650
#
_cell.length_a   1.000
_cell.length_b   1.000
_cell.length_c   1.000
_cell.angle_alpha   90.00
_cell.angle_beta   90.00
_cell.angle_gamma   90.00
#
_symmetry.space_group_name_H-M   'P 1'
#
loop_
_entity.id
_entity.type
_entity.pdbx_description
1 polymer ?
#
loop_
_entity_poly.entity_id
_entity_poly.type
_entity_poly.pdbx_seq_one_letter_code
_entity_poly.pdbx_strand_id
1 'polypeptide(L)'
;MIGTDGQFHEVSVSREAAGFPKFKRNYSAVEFNLERPFDGKWYAKVNYVWSHSYGTTEGQVRSDLWRTGGALGSYQGQASVSTTQSWDHAALMEHFNGDQSNDHRHQLKLFGFYQFTPQWGASANFSLISGAPHNCLGNYYGTEYSGRDPAGYGGSAITGGPYHYCYNPQTGTGVASPPGSQGRLGWIAQLDMGVTYKPAFADGKLAVRFDVFNITNEQTATNIYPFSQLPDNTTNPLWDQVVAYQAPRSGRVTLSYDF
;
A
#
# COMPACT_ATOMS: atom_id res chain seq x y z
N MET A 1 -31.12 11.28 -17.30
CA MET A 1 -32.35 10.47 -17.31
C MET A 1 -33.04 10.67 -18.62
N ILE A 2 -33.80 9.70 -19.10
CA ILE A 2 -34.71 9.89 -20.26
C ILE A 2 -36.00 10.48 -19.69
N GLY A 3 -36.35 11.69 -20.15
CA GLY A 3 -37.60 12.34 -19.77
C GLY A 3 -38.82 11.69 -20.43
N THR A 4 -40.04 12.11 -20.04
CA THR A 4 -41.30 11.65 -20.63
C THR A 4 -41.45 12.07 -22.11
N ASP A 5 -40.63 12.99 -22.56
CA ASP A 5 -40.48 13.45 -23.96
C ASP A 5 -39.52 12.58 -24.79
N GLY A 6 -38.94 11.52 -24.21
CA GLY A 6 -37.98 10.62 -24.85
C GLY A 6 -36.59 11.22 -25.03
N GLN A 7 -36.31 12.44 -24.49
CA GLN A 7 -35.01 13.09 -24.58
C GLN A 7 -34.18 12.81 -23.35
N PHE A 8 -32.82 12.92 -23.49
CA PHE A 8 -31.90 12.87 -22.39
C PHE A 8 -31.86 14.22 -21.67
N HIS A 9 -32.21 14.23 -20.40
CA HIS A 9 -32.05 15.39 -19.52
C HIS A 9 -30.93 15.15 -18.52
N GLU A 10 -30.05 16.15 -18.38
CA GLU A 10 -29.05 16.18 -17.31
C GLU A 10 -29.74 16.47 -15.97
N VAL A 11 -29.55 15.61 -15.01
CA VAL A 11 -30.08 15.78 -13.65
C VAL A 11 -28.93 15.80 -12.69
N SER A 12 -28.72 16.93 -12.02
CA SER A 12 -27.80 17.04 -10.91
C SER A 12 -28.42 16.47 -9.65
N VAL A 13 -27.79 15.43 -9.08
CA VAL A 13 -28.18 14.83 -7.81
C VAL A 13 -27.10 15.16 -6.79
N SER A 14 -27.48 15.64 -5.60
CA SER A 14 -26.50 15.86 -4.56
C SER A 14 -25.89 14.51 -4.11
N ARG A 15 -24.64 14.56 -3.66
CA ARG A 15 -23.93 13.37 -3.16
C ARG A 15 -24.75 12.65 -2.06
N GLU A 16 -25.33 13.41 -1.14
CA GLU A 16 -26.15 12.91 -0.04
C GLU A 16 -27.42 12.22 -0.55
N ALA A 17 -28.09 12.82 -1.54
CA ALA A 17 -29.29 12.22 -2.16
C ALA A 17 -28.94 10.97 -2.97
N ALA A 18 -27.71 10.83 -3.43
CA ALA A 18 -27.20 9.62 -4.08
C ALA A 18 -26.67 8.57 -3.07
N GLY A 19 -26.77 8.83 -1.76
CA GLY A 19 -26.37 7.90 -0.70
C GLY A 19 -24.88 7.86 -0.39
N PHE A 20 -24.06 8.71 -1.02
CA PHE A 20 -22.63 8.72 -0.76
C PHE A 20 -22.27 9.40 0.59
N PRO A 21 -21.28 8.85 1.33
CA PRO A 21 -20.79 9.46 2.56
C PRO A 21 -20.07 10.77 2.28
N LYS A 22 -19.81 11.54 3.34
CA LYS A 22 -18.96 12.73 3.24
C LYS A 22 -17.54 12.32 2.85
N PHE A 23 -17.00 12.98 1.82
CA PHE A 23 -15.60 12.83 1.44
C PHE A 23 -14.69 13.26 2.60
N LYS A 24 -13.77 12.37 2.99
CA LYS A 24 -12.75 12.62 4.01
C LYS A 24 -11.43 12.04 3.56
N ARG A 25 -10.39 12.85 3.65
CA ARG A 25 -9.00 12.42 3.51
C ARG A 25 -8.16 13.25 4.46
N ASN A 26 -7.77 12.64 5.57
CA ASN A 26 -7.00 13.28 6.60
C ASN A 26 -5.62 12.63 6.66
N TYR A 27 -4.59 13.47 6.74
CA TYR A 27 -3.23 13.04 7.02
C TYR A 27 -2.66 13.96 8.09
N SER A 28 -2.13 13.36 9.15
CA SER A 28 -1.43 14.06 10.21
C SER A 28 -0.08 13.39 10.42
N ALA A 29 0.96 14.19 10.62
CA ALA A 29 2.29 13.65 10.85
C ALA A 29 3.09 14.53 11.80
N VAL A 30 3.99 13.88 12.54
CA VAL A 30 5.10 14.52 13.25
C VAL A 30 6.38 13.94 12.67
N GLU A 31 7.26 14.82 12.23
CA GLU A 31 8.52 14.45 11.61
C GLU A 31 9.69 14.97 12.44
N PHE A 32 10.65 14.08 12.70
CA PHE A 32 11.91 14.39 13.36
C PHE A 32 13.06 14.10 12.41
N ASN A 33 13.89 15.11 12.17
CA ASN A 33 15.10 15.03 11.34
C ASN A 33 16.32 15.43 12.15
N LEU A 34 17.34 14.59 12.12
CA LEU A 34 18.68 14.89 12.66
C LEU A 34 19.71 14.59 11.60
N GLU A 35 20.57 15.55 11.32
CA GLU A 35 21.61 15.41 10.32
C GLU A 35 22.94 15.88 10.90
N ARG A 36 23.98 15.06 10.73
CA ARG A 36 25.36 15.43 10.94
C ARG A 36 26.02 15.57 9.57
N PRO A 37 26.38 16.79 9.13
CA PRO A 37 27.08 16.99 7.87
C PRO A 37 28.41 16.25 7.83
N PHE A 38 28.85 15.90 6.62
CA PHE A 38 30.16 15.27 6.42
C PHE A 38 31.27 16.23 6.77
N ASP A 39 32.18 15.78 7.62
CA ASP A 39 33.33 16.55 8.15
C ASP A 39 34.70 16.10 7.57
N GLY A 40 34.65 15.34 6.48
CA GLY A 40 35.84 14.66 5.92
C GLY A 40 35.99 13.23 6.41
N LYS A 41 35.23 12.80 7.43
CA LYS A 41 35.35 11.48 8.03
C LYS A 41 34.03 10.71 8.02
N TRP A 42 32.93 11.30 8.48
CA TRP A 42 31.65 10.61 8.51
C TRP A 42 30.45 11.54 8.36
N TYR A 43 29.38 10.96 7.88
CA TYR A 43 28.08 11.56 7.70
C TYR A 43 27.02 10.67 8.34
N ALA A 44 26.01 11.25 8.95
CA ALA A 44 24.83 10.50 9.41
C ALA A 44 23.56 11.34 9.30
N LYS A 45 22.46 10.68 8.96
CA LYS A 45 21.13 11.27 8.94
C LYS A 45 20.12 10.29 9.53
N VAL A 46 19.26 10.81 10.38
CA VAL A 46 18.12 10.13 10.98
C VAL A 46 16.85 10.87 10.56
N ASN A 47 15.88 10.16 10.05
CA ASN A 47 14.55 10.67 9.82
C ASN A 47 13.56 9.71 10.48
N TYR A 48 12.69 10.24 11.31
CA TYR A 48 11.58 9.50 11.90
C TYR A 48 10.28 10.25 11.66
N VAL A 49 9.29 9.52 11.13
CA VAL A 49 7.94 10.03 10.91
C VAL A 49 6.95 9.16 11.68
N TRP A 50 6.15 9.80 12.51
CA TRP A 50 4.91 9.24 13.01
C TRP A 50 3.76 9.88 12.25
N SER A 51 2.92 9.08 11.61
CA SER A 51 1.84 9.59 10.75
C SER A 51 0.57 8.79 10.87
N HIS A 52 -0.54 9.40 10.47
CA HIS A 52 -1.84 8.76 10.36
C HIS A 52 -2.58 9.25 9.12
N SER A 53 -2.91 8.31 8.24
CA SER A 53 -3.74 8.53 7.05
C SER A 53 -5.10 7.86 7.27
N TYR A 54 -6.17 8.66 7.28
CA TYR A 54 -7.50 8.21 7.68
C TYR A 54 -8.60 8.90 6.85
N GLY A 55 -9.65 8.16 6.52
CA GLY A 55 -10.80 8.76 5.85
C GLY A 55 -11.60 7.79 4.99
N THR A 56 -12.32 8.34 4.00
CA THR A 56 -13.18 7.60 3.07
C THR A 56 -12.56 7.48 1.68
N THR A 57 -11.30 7.82 1.50
CA THR A 57 -10.57 7.66 0.24
C THR A 57 -9.07 7.76 0.45
N GLU A 58 -8.34 6.92 -0.25
CA GLU A 58 -6.88 7.00 -0.37
C GLU A 58 -6.46 7.95 -1.51
N GLY A 59 -7.35 8.20 -2.43
CA GLY A 59 -7.13 8.99 -3.64
C GLY A 59 -7.58 8.24 -4.88
N GLN A 60 -6.89 8.46 -6.00
CA GLN A 60 -7.23 7.81 -7.28
C GLN A 60 -6.83 6.33 -7.32
N VAL A 61 -5.92 5.89 -6.45
CA VAL A 61 -5.42 4.51 -6.39
C VAL A 61 -5.66 3.96 -4.99
N ARG A 62 -6.03 2.69 -4.90
CA ARG A 62 -6.08 1.94 -3.65
C ARG A 62 -4.86 1.01 -3.55
N SER A 63 -4.15 1.07 -2.43
CA SER A 63 -2.94 0.28 -2.20
C SER A 63 -3.22 -1.17 -1.80
N ASP A 64 -4.43 -1.47 -1.31
CA ASP A 64 -4.85 -2.81 -0.87
C ASP A 64 -5.34 -3.71 -2.01
N LEU A 65 -5.72 -3.12 -3.16
CA LEU A 65 -6.16 -3.86 -4.33
C LEU A 65 -4.99 -4.17 -5.28
N TRP A 66 -3.93 -4.76 -4.73
CA TRP A 66 -2.77 -5.14 -5.50
C TRP A 66 -3.13 -6.16 -6.60
N ARG A 67 -2.36 -6.13 -7.70
CA ARG A 67 -2.36 -7.10 -8.80
C ARG A 67 -2.44 -8.55 -8.30
N THR A 68 -3.62 -9.05 -8.08
CA THR A 68 -3.82 -10.47 -7.90
C THR A 68 -3.74 -11.11 -9.28
N GLY A 69 -2.56 -11.61 -9.63
CA GLY A 69 -2.31 -12.23 -10.92
C GLY A 69 -3.28 -13.37 -11.20
N GLY A 70 -3.94 -13.32 -12.31
CA GLY A 70 -4.42 -14.44 -13.07
C GLY A 70 -5.82 -14.95 -12.79
N ALA A 71 -6.02 -15.98 -12.06
CA ALA A 71 -7.16 -16.88 -12.24
C ALA A 71 -8.53 -16.43 -11.68
N LEU A 72 -8.58 -15.37 -10.89
CA LEU A 72 -9.84 -14.96 -10.22
C LEU A 72 -10.18 -13.47 -10.41
N GLY A 73 -9.56 -12.76 -11.36
CA GLY A 73 -9.80 -11.41 -11.27
C GLY A 73 -9.81 -10.45 -12.41
N SER A 74 -10.98 -10.01 -12.76
CA SER A 74 -11.26 -8.82 -13.56
C SER A 74 -10.74 -7.50 -12.95
N TYR A 75 -10.25 -7.49 -11.72
CA TYR A 75 -9.67 -6.30 -11.06
C TYR A 75 -8.24 -5.94 -11.48
N GLN A 76 -7.61 -6.75 -12.32
CA GLN A 76 -6.19 -6.62 -12.67
C GLN A 76 -5.81 -5.33 -13.39
N GLY A 77 -6.73 -4.70 -14.08
CA GLY A 77 -6.43 -3.52 -14.89
C GLY A 77 -6.67 -2.19 -14.17
N GLN A 78 -7.71 -2.09 -13.38
CA GLN A 78 -8.17 -0.80 -12.83
C GLN A 78 -7.59 -0.52 -11.44
N ALA A 79 -7.44 -1.51 -10.59
CA ALA A 79 -6.92 -1.33 -9.23
C ALA A 79 -5.44 -0.92 -9.20
N SER A 80 -4.68 -1.20 -10.26
CA SER A 80 -3.24 -0.92 -10.31
C SER A 80 -2.87 0.36 -11.06
N VAL A 81 -3.81 1.05 -11.69
CA VAL A 81 -3.48 2.09 -12.66
C VAL A 81 -4.25 3.40 -12.53
N SER A 82 -4.59 3.90 -11.46
CA SER A 82 -5.12 5.26 -11.35
C SER A 82 -6.63 5.43 -11.14
N THR A 83 -7.43 4.39 -11.22
CA THR A 83 -8.85 4.52 -10.91
C THR A 83 -9.23 3.63 -9.74
N THR A 84 -9.93 4.19 -8.78
CA THR A 84 -10.57 3.43 -7.72
C THR A 84 -12.05 3.27 -8.03
N GLN A 85 -12.58 2.08 -7.82
CA GLN A 85 -14.02 1.83 -7.91
C GLN A 85 -14.79 2.36 -6.70
N SER A 86 -14.10 2.83 -5.66
CA SER A 86 -14.69 3.17 -4.37
C SER A 86 -15.80 4.22 -4.44
N TRP A 87 -15.80 5.10 -5.43
CA TRP A 87 -16.80 6.15 -5.60
C TRP A 87 -17.73 5.93 -6.79
N ASP A 88 -17.72 4.74 -7.40
CA ASP A 88 -18.61 4.45 -8.54
C ASP A 88 -20.06 4.33 -8.10
N HIS A 89 -20.31 3.80 -6.90
CA HIS A 89 -21.65 3.78 -6.29
C HIS A 89 -21.59 3.72 -4.76
N ALA A 90 -22.66 4.12 -4.10
CA ALA A 90 -22.71 4.33 -2.67
C ALA A 90 -22.47 3.05 -1.84
N ALA A 91 -22.89 1.89 -2.31
CA ALA A 91 -22.66 0.61 -1.61
C ALA A 91 -21.18 0.28 -1.41
N LEU A 92 -20.29 0.69 -2.34
CA LEU A 92 -18.84 0.51 -2.20
C LEU A 92 -18.25 1.36 -1.07
N MET A 93 -18.96 2.44 -0.70
CA MET A 93 -18.51 3.37 0.34
C MET A 93 -19.07 3.04 1.72
N GLU A 94 -19.96 2.06 1.82
CA GLU A 94 -20.49 1.60 3.11
C GLU A 94 -19.33 0.99 3.93
N HIS A 95 -19.17 1.43 5.17
CA HIS A 95 -18.06 1.08 6.08
C HIS A 95 -16.66 1.46 5.61
N PHE A 96 -16.50 2.29 4.60
CA PHE A 96 -15.19 2.66 4.04
C PHE A 96 -14.41 3.70 4.88
N ASN A 97 -14.96 4.22 5.95
CA ASN A 97 -14.28 5.21 6.79
C ASN A 97 -13.33 4.53 7.79
N GLY A 98 -12.03 4.61 7.55
CA GLY A 98 -11.02 3.93 8.37
C GLY A 98 -9.59 4.31 8.02
N ASP A 99 -8.63 3.55 8.55
CA ASP A 99 -7.20 3.69 8.23
C ASP A 99 -6.98 3.39 6.75
N GLN A 100 -6.37 4.32 6.04
CA GLN A 100 -6.12 4.13 4.61
C GLN A 100 -5.06 3.04 4.37
N SER A 101 -5.17 2.31 3.26
CA SER A 101 -4.31 1.16 2.98
C SER A 101 -2.82 1.53 2.86
N ASN A 102 -2.50 2.79 2.61
CA ASN A 102 -1.14 3.33 2.59
C ASN A 102 -0.68 3.91 3.94
N ASP A 103 -1.44 3.71 5.02
CA ASP A 103 -1.10 4.24 6.35
C ASP A 103 0.01 3.44 7.01
N HIS A 104 1.22 3.98 7.00
CA HIS A 104 2.36 3.50 7.79
C HIS A 104 2.56 4.40 9.00
N ARG A 105 2.15 3.93 10.19
CA ARG A 105 2.17 4.73 11.43
C ARG A 105 3.54 5.21 11.84
N HIS A 106 4.55 4.39 11.62
CA HIS A 106 5.93 4.67 12.01
C HIS A 106 6.87 4.38 10.87
N GLN A 107 7.75 5.32 10.58
CA GLN A 107 8.81 5.17 9.58
C GLN A 107 10.09 5.74 10.14
N LEU A 108 11.07 4.88 10.38
CA LEU A 108 12.43 5.26 10.77
C LEU A 108 13.38 4.98 9.61
N LYS A 109 14.18 5.98 9.24
CA LYS A 109 15.24 5.86 8.22
C LYS A 109 16.53 6.38 8.79
N LEU A 110 17.56 5.55 8.73
CA LEU A 110 18.91 5.89 9.14
C LEU A 110 19.82 5.75 7.93
N PHE A 111 20.63 6.75 7.69
CA PHE A 111 21.63 6.72 6.64
C PHE A 111 22.98 7.15 7.21
N GLY A 112 24.05 6.44 6.89
CA GLY A 112 25.39 6.75 7.34
C GLY A 112 26.46 6.43 6.31
N PHE A 113 27.53 7.21 6.34
CA PHE A 113 28.75 7.00 5.56
C PHE A 113 29.96 7.27 6.43
N TYR A 114 30.98 6.41 6.35
CA TYR A 114 32.22 6.55 7.06
C TYR A 114 33.41 6.35 6.12
N GLN A 115 34.34 7.33 6.12
CA GLN A 115 35.60 7.30 5.37
C GLN A 115 36.70 6.78 6.29
N PHE A 116 37.14 5.54 6.07
CA PHE A 116 38.21 4.94 6.88
C PHE A 116 39.60 5.49 6.53
N THR A 117 39.85 5.57 5.22
CA THR A 117 41.04 6.11 4.61
C THR A 117 40.70 6.90 3.36
N PRO A 118 41.57 7.66 2.73
CA PRO A 118 41.30 8.32 1.46
C PRO A 118 40.81 7.36 0.37
N GLN A 119 41.15 6.06 0.47
CA GLN A 119 40.80 5.03 -0.51
C GLN A 119 39.53 4.25 -0.12
N TRP A 120 39.24 4.08 1.18
CA TRP A 120 38.20 3.20 1.65
C TRP A 120 37.10 3.93 2.40
N GLY A 121 35.87 3.70 2.00
CA GLY A 121 34.68 4.16 2.70
C GLY A 121 33.63 3.07 2.79
N ALA A 122 32.75 3.17 3.80
CA ALA A 122 31.57 2.31 3.92
C ALA A 122 30.32 3.14 4.16
N SER A 123 29.19 2.63 3.70
CA SER A 123 27.88 3.22 3.91
C SER A 123 26.91 2.19 4.47
N ALA A 124 25.93 2.64 5.23
CA ALA A 124 24.81 1.84 5.67
C ALA A 124 23.52 2.65 5.53
N ASN A 125 22.45 1.96 5.16
CA ASN A 125 21.09 2.50 5.11
C ASN A 125 20.18 1.52 5.84
N PHE A 126 19.49 1.98 6.87
CA PHE A 126 18.53 1.18 7.61
C PHE A 126 17.15 1.84 7.52
N SER A 127 16.14 1.06 7.22
CA SER A 127 14.74 1.48 7.28
C SER A 127 13.92 0.50 8.11
N LEU A 128 13.03 1.05 8.95
CA LEU A 128 12.05 0.31 9.73
C LEU A 128 10.70 1.00 9.55
N ILE A 129 9.75 0.29 8.95
CA ILE A 129 8.43 0.82 8.57
C ILE A 129 7.36 -0.08 9.18
N SER A 130 6.38 0.52 9.89
CA SER A 130 5.25 -0.25 10.39
C SER A 130 4.41 -0.82 9.24
N GLY A 131 3.84 -2.01 9.44
CA GLY A 131 2.98 -2.65 8.46
C GLY A 131 1.79 -1.78 8.05
N ALA A 132 1.35 -1.94 6.82
CA ALA A 132 0.11 -1.35 6.30
C ALA A 132 -1.12 -1.94 7.01
N PRO A 133 -2.27 -1.24 7.04
CA PRO A 133 -3.52 -1.81 7.51
C PRO A 133 -3.89 -3.09 6.77
N HIS A 134 -4.39 -4.06 7.53
CA HIS A 134 -4.93 -5.30 6.99
C HIS A 134 -6.43 -5.11 6.74
N ASN A 135 -6.86 -5.30 5.50
CA ASN A 135 -8.24 -5.17 5.07
C ASN A 135 -8.86 -6.53 4.75
N CYS A 136 -10.14 -6.65 5.05
CA CYS A 136 -10.97 -7.79 4.64
C CYS A 136 -12.14 -7.27 3.81
N LEU A 137 -12.28 -7.78 2.62
CA LEU A 137 -13.31 -7.41 1.65
C LEU A 137 -14.16 -8.63 1.30
N GLY A 138 -15.43 -8.42 1.05
CA GLY A 138 -16.36 -9.51 0.73
C GLY A 138 -17.50 -9.06 -0.16
N ASN A 139 -18.52 -9.91 -0.26
CA ASN A 139 -19.76 -9.59 -0.93
C ASN A 139 -20.56 -8.55 -0.13
N TYR A 140 -21.55 -7.94 -0.77
CA TYR A 140 -22.39 -6.94 -0.14
C TYR A 140 -23.42 -7.58 0.82
N TYR A 141 -23.48 -7.06 2.04
CA TYR A 141 -24.43 -7.50 3.08
C TYR A 141 -25.26 -6.34 3.66
N GLY A 142 -25.17 -5.16 3.08
CA GLY A 142 -25.95 -4.01 3.52
C GLY A 142 -27.43 -4.19 3.26
N THR A 143 -28.25 -3.52 4.09
CA THR A 143 -29.72 -3.58 4.01
C THR A 143 -30.29 -2.55 3.05
N GLU A 144 -29.59 -1.47 2.81
CA GLU A 144 -30.05 -0.35 2.00
C GLU A 144 -30.32 -0.74 0.53
N TYR A 145 -29.53 -1.67 0.03
CA TYR A 145 -29.62 -2.18 -1.33
C TYR A 145 -30.17 -3.62 -1.38
N SER A 146 -30.79 -4.09 -0.30
CA SER A 146 -31.39 -5.43 -0.22
C SER A 146 -32.36 -5.70 -1.37
N GLY A 147 -32.09 -6.77 -2.09
CA GLY A 147 -32.92 -7.17 -3.26
C GLY A 147 -32.64 -6.37 -4.55
N ARG A 148 -31.66 -5.48 -4.55
CA ARG A 148 -31.17 -4.78 -5.73
C ARG A 148 -29.72 -5.18 -6.01
N ASP A 149 -29.37 -5.26 -7.27
CA ASP A 149 -27.96 -5.26 -7.67
C ASP A 149 -27.40 -3.85 -7.39
N PRO A 150 -26.51 -3.68 -6.40
CA PRO A 150 -25.96 -2.38 -6.08
C PRO A 150 -25.08 -1.92 -7.25
N ALA A 151 -25.64 -1.15 -8.15
CA ALA A 151 -25.01 -0.59 -9.35
C ALA A 151 -24.94 -1.51 -10.59
N GLY A 152 -25.67 -2.61 -10.66
CA GLY A 152 -25.63 -3.53 -11.80
C GLY A 152 -24.38 -4.40 -11.84
N TYR A 153 -23.62 -4.47 -10.73
CA TYR A 153 -22.39 -5.25 -10.64
C TYR A 153 -22.55 -6.61 -9.95
N GLY A 154 -23.73 -6.95 -9.45
CA GLY A 154 -24.02 -8.27 -8.88
C GLY A 154 -23.67 -8.47 -7.42
N GLY A 155 -23.28 -7.44 -6.67
CA GLY A 155 -23.04 -7.51 -5.22
C GLY A 155 -21.86 -8.39 -4.77
N SER A 156 -21.14 -9.01 -5.69
CA SER A 156 -19.98 -9.85 -5.40
C SER A 156 -18.69 -9.02 -5.31
N ALA A 157 -17.85 -9.30 -4.31
CA ALA A 157 -16.55 -8.66 -4.15
C ALA A 157 -15.62 -8.83 -5.36
N ILE A 158 -15.77 -9.93 -6.10
CA ILE A 158 -14.90 -10.25 -7.24
C ILE A 158 -15.43 -9.66 -8.54
N THR A 159 -16.75 -9.59 -8.72
CA THR A 159 -17.37 -9.12 -9.95
C THR A 159 -18.07 -7.76 -9.80
N GLY A 160 -18.52 -7.43 -8.59
CA GLY A 160 -19.33 -6.25 -8.33
C GLY A 160 -18.64 -5.13 -7.57
N GLY A 161 -17.54 -5.38 -6.92
CA GLY A 161 -16.80 -4.35 -6.20
C GLY A 161 -16.24 -4.83 -4.86
N PRO A 162 -15.21 -4.16 -4.34
CA PRO A 162 -14.56 -4.51 -3.08
C PRO A 162 -15.37 -3.93 -1.90
N TYR A 163 -16.45 -4.61 -1.50
CA TYR A 163 -17.30 -4.18 -0.40
C TYR A 163 -16.63 -4.38 0.95
N HIS A 164 -16.83 -3.44 1.88
CA HIS A 164 -16.22 -3.47 3.21
C HIS A 164 -17.00 -4.35 4.19
N TYR A 165 -17.09 -5.62 3.83
CA TYR A 165 -17.65 -6.72 4.61
C TYR A 165 -16.67 -7.88 4.66
N CYS A 166 -16.45 -8.44 5.85
CA CYS A 166 -15.62 -9.63 6.03
C CYS A 166 -16.50 -10.84 6.25
N TYR A 167 -16.34 -11.89 5.45
CA TYR A 167 -17.15 -13.09 5.53
C TYR A 167 -16.84 -13.89 6.79
N ASN A 168 -17.87 -14.28 7.50
CA ASN A 168 -17.78 -15.19 8.64
C ASN A 168 -18.37 -16.55 8.25
N PRO A 169 -17.53 -17.59 8.07
CA PRO A 169 -18.01 -18.91 7.63
C PRO A 169 -18.88 -19.63 8.66
N GLN A 170 -18.80 -19.26 9.97
CA GLN A 170 -19.62 -19.87 11.01
C GLN A 170 -21.09 -19.41 10.93
N THR A 171 -21.32 -18.16 10.52
CA THR A 171 -22.66 -17.58 10.40
C THR A 171 -23.18 -17.58 8.95
N GLY A 172 -22.31 -17.80 7.97
CA GLY A 172 -22.64 -17.68 6.55
C GLY A 172 -22.94 -16.25 6.09
N THR A 173 -22.53 -15.23 6.87
CA THR A 173 -22.82 -13.83 6.58
C THR A 173 -21.55 -12.98 6.63
N GLY A 174 -21.60 -11.78 6.03
CA GLY A 174 -20.55 -10.78 6.17
C GLY A 174 -20.82 -9.84 7.34
N VAL A 175 -19.74 -9.46 8.02
CA VAL A 175 -19.75 -8.43 9.06
C VAL A 175 -19.01 -7.19 8.57
N ALA A 176 -19.46 -6.00 9.01
CA ALA A 176 -18.82 -4.74 8.67
C ALA A 176 -17.31 -4.77 8.92
N SER A 177 -16.53 -4.39 7.92
CA SER A 177 -15.06 -4.44 7.96
C SER A 177 -14.45 -3.13 7.46
N PRO A 178 -14.49 -2.07 8.28
CA PRO A 178 -13.83 -0.82 7.93
C PRO A 178 -12.33 -1.01 7.66
N PRO A 179 -11.70 -0.17 6.81
CA PRO A 179 -10.28 -0.25 6.55
C PRO A 179 -9.45 -0.25 7.83
N GLY A 180 -8.50 -1.18 7.94
CA GLY A 180 -7.65 -1.37 9.11
C GLY A 180 -8.30 -2.10 10.29
N SER A 181 -9.56 -2.54 10.21
CA SER A 181 -10.25 -3.27 11.28
C SER A 181 -9.67 -4.65 11.57
N GLN A 182 -8.93 -5.23 10.66
CA GLN A 182 -8.25 -6.51 10.83
C GLN A 182 -6.82 -6.39 11.41
N GLY A 183 -6.44 -5.17 11.85
CA GLY A 183 -5.10 -4.91 12.37
C GLY A 183 -4.12 -4.46 11.27
N ARG A 184 -2.85 -4.85 11.42
CA ARG A 184 -1.77 -4.43 10.52
C ARG A 184 -0.86 -5.60 10.16
N LEU A 185 -0.25 -5.50 8.99
CA LEU A 185 0.82 -6.40 8.56
C LEU A 185 2.08 -6.24 9.45
N GLY A 186 3.03 -7.13 9.27
CA GLY A 186 4.30 -7.09 9.98
C GLY A 186 5.14 -5.85 9.67
N TRP A 187 6.06 -5.51 10.59
CA TRP A 187 7.03 -4.45 10.36
C TRP A 187 8.01 -4.83 9.26
N ILE A 188 8.31 -3.88 8.38
CA ILE A 188 9.29 -4.04 7.30
C ILE A 188 10.61 -3.45 7.79
N ALA A 189 11.61 -4.31 7.99
CA ALA A 189 12.98 -3.90 8.34
C ALA A 189 13.91 -4.19 7.16
N GLN A 190 14.77 -3.24 6.82
CA GLN A 190 15.76 -3.41 5.75
C GLN A 190 17.07 -2.74 6.14
N LEU A 191 18.15 -3.50 6.04
CA LEU A 191 19.52 -2.99 6.21
C LEU A 191 20.29 -3.22 4.91
N ASP A 192 20.76 -2.13 4.32
CA ASP A 192 21.63 -2.12 3.16
C ASP A 192 23.02 -1.65 3.58
N MET A 193 24.06 -2.25 3.03
CA MET A 193 25.45 -1.86 3.30
C MET A 193 26.23 -1.76 2.01
N GLY A 194 27.18 -0.83 1.96
CA GLY A 194 28.06 -0.65 0.82
C GLY A 194 29.49 -0.33 1.23
N VAL A 195 30.44 -0.80 0.43
CA VAL A 195 31.85 -0.48 0.56
C VAL A 195 32.34 0.14 -0.74
N THR A 196 33.06 1.25 -0.64
CA THR A 196 33.66 1.95 -1.78
C THR A 196 35.17 1.91 -1.67
N TYR A 197 35.83 1.56 -2.76
CA TYR A 197 37.29 1.59 -2.90
C TYR A 197 37.68 2.52 -4.05
N LYS A 198 38.60 3.48 -3.74
CA LYS A 198 39.22 4.38 -4.72
C LYS A 198 40.72 4.07 -4.78
N PRO A 199 41.21 3.35 -5.79
CA PRO A 199 42.64 3.00 -5.88
C PRO A 199 43.52 4.24 -6.02
N ALA A 200 44.62 4.27 -5.28
CA ALA A 200 45.56 5.41 -5.27
C ALA A 200 46.17 5.69 -6.64
N PHE A 201 46.38 4.65 -7.47
CA PHE A 201 47.00 4.79 -8.80
C PHE A 201 46.10 5.52 -9.82
N ALA A 202 44.86 5.71 -9.51
CA ALA A 202 43.88 6.36 -10.40
C ALA A 202 43.60 7.82 -10.00
N ASP A 203 44.32 8.41 -9.09
CA ASP A 203 44.19 9.80 -8.63
C ASP A 203 42.75 10.21 -8.27
N GLY A 204 42.01 9.26 -7.73
CA GLY A 204 40.60 9.46 -7.35
C GLY A 204 39.59 9.34 -8.48
N LYS A 205 40.03 9.21 -9.73
CA LYS A 205 39.18 9.11 -10.93
C LYS A 205 38.42 7.78 -11.04
N LEU A 206 38.97 6.71 -10.46
CA LEU A 206 38.34 5.39 -10.46
C LEU A 206 37.73 5.10 -9.07
N ALA A 207 36.48 4.64 -9.05
CA ALA A 207 35.85 4.13 -7.85
C ALA A 207 35.17 2.79 -8.14
N VAL A 208 35.39 1.82 -7.27
CA VAL A 208 34.70 0.52 -7.26
C VAL A 208 33.81 0.48 -6.02
N ARG A 209 32.54 0.22 -6.19
CA ARG A 209 31.59 0.11 -5.10
C ARG A 209 30.91 -1.25 -5.13
N PHE A 210 30.84 -1.89 -3.99
CA PHE A 210 30.08 -3.11 -3.74
C PHE A 210 28.96 -2.80 -2.75
N ASP A 211 27.70 -3.04 -3.15
CA ASP A 211 26.51 -2.88 -2.33
C ASP A 211 25.83 -4.22 -2.09
N VAL A 212 25.35 -4.44 -0.88
CA VAL A 212 24.44 -5.53 -0.51
C VAL A 212 23.17 -4.91 0.03
N PHE A 213 22.04 -5.19 -0.64
CA PHE A 213 20.72 -4.76 -0.24
C PHE A 213 20.05 -5.85 0.57
N ASN A 214 19.28 -5.46 1.60
CA ASN A 214 18.61 -6.38 2.53
C ASN A 214 19.57 -7.44 3.06
N ILE A 215 20.64 -7.03 3.72
CA ILE A 215 21.73 -7.93 4.16
C ILE A 215 21.24 -8.99 5.15
N THR A 216 20.22 -8.69 5.94
CA THR A 216 19.56 -9.63 6.87
C THR A 216 18.70 -10.66 6.16
N ASN A 217 18.36 -10.41 4.90
CA ASN A 217 17.44 -11.22 4.08
C ASN A 217 16.05 -11.39 4.71
N GLU A 218 15.54 -10.33 5.32
CA GLU A 218 14.17 -10.29 5.83
C GLU A 218 13.16 -10.40 4.67
N GLN A 219 12.11 -11.17 4.88
CA GLN A 219 11.06 -11.44 3.89
C GLN A 219 9.68 -11.23 4.50
N THR A 220 9.45 -10.05 5.04
CA THR A 220 8.14 -9.67 5.59
C THR A 220 7.10 -9.57 4.47
N ALA A 221 5.89 -10.06 4.74
CA ALA A 221 4.75 -9.86 3.85
C ALA A 221 4.43 -8.37 3.73
N THR A 222 4.42 -7.86 2.52
CA THR A 222 4.11 -6.45 2.23
C THR A 222 2.68 -6.28 1.71
N ASN A 223 2.06 -7.34 1.22
CA ASN A 223 0.66 -7.35 0.81
C ASN A 223 0.06 -8.75 0.93
N ILE A 224 -1.24 -8.82 1.17
CA ILE A 224 -2.03 -10.04 1.30
C ILE A 224 -3.26 -9.95 0.41
N TYR A 225 -3.88 -11.11 0.12
CA TYR A 225 -5.11 -11.20 -0.65
C TYR A 225 -6.31 -10.76 0.20
N PRO A 226 -7.02 -9.65 -0.14
CA PRO A 226 -8.00 -9.06 0.77
C PRO A 226 -9.41 -9.65 0.68
N PHE A 227 -9.72 -10.46 -0.35
CA PHE A 227 -11.09 -10.94 -0.57
C PHE A 227 -11.36 -12.23 0.20
N SER A 228 -12.27 -12.16 1.16
CA SER A 228 -12.64 -13.27 2.06
C SER A 228 -13.63 -14.25 1.43
N GLN A 229 -14.27 -13.89 0.32
CA GLN A 229 -15.43 -14.61 -0.22
C GLN A 229 -15.37 -14.74 -1.73
N LEU A 230 -15.89 -15.85 -2.26
CA LEU A 230 -16.13 -16.07 -3.68
C LEU A 230 -17.54 -15.58 -4.09
N PRO A 231 -17.81 -15.44 -5.42
CA PRO A 231 -19.12 -14.99 -5.92
C PRO A 231 -20.30 -15.89 -5.49
N ASP A 232 -20.05 -17.17 -5.26
CA ASP A 232 -21.05 -18.15 -4.82
C ASP A 232 -21.34 -18.14 -3.31
N ASN A 233 -20.85 -17.12 -2.60
CA ASN A 233 -20.95 -16.94 -1.17
C ASN A 233 -20.20 -17.99 -0.33
N THR A 234 -19.24 -18.69 -0.91
CA THR A 234 -18.33 -19.58 -0.16
C THR A 234 -17.07 -18.83 0.27
N THR A 235 -16.34 -19.40 1.23
CA THR A 235 -15.04 -18.87 1.68
C THR A 235 -14.04 -18.91 0.53
N ASN A 236 -13.35 -17.80 0.32
CA ASN A 236 -12.27 -17.73 -0.65
C ASN A 236 -11.01 -18.42 -0.09
N PRO A 237 -10.51 -19.49 -0.72
CA PRO A 237 -9.33 -20.18 -0.25
C PRO A 237 -8.03 -19.36 -0.36
N LEU A 238 -8.05 -18.26 -1.11
CA LEU A 238 -6.93 -17.32 -1.22
C LEU A 238 -6.96 -16.23 -0.15
N TRP A 239 -8.02 -16.13 0.62
CA TRP A 239 -8.14 -15.16 1.71
C TRP A 239 -6.93 -15.24 2.63
N ASP A 240 -6.36 -14.06 2.95
CA ASP A 240 -5.19 -13.89 3.84
C ASP A 240 -3.88 -14.51 3.32
N GLN A 241 -3.84 -15.01 2.08
CA GLN A 241 -2.60 -15.49 1.47
C GLN A 241 -1.69 -14.31 1.13
N VAL A 242 -0.40 -14.48 1.36
CA VAL A 242 0.60 -13.46 1.02
C VAL A 242 0.76 -13.39 -0.50
N VAL A 243 0.57 -12.19 -1.06
CA VAL A 243 0.71 -11.92 -2.50
C VAL A 243 1.98 -11.15 -2.85
N ALA A 244 2.59 -10.50 -1.87
CA ALA A 244 3.87 -9.82 -2.07
C ALA A 244 4.72 -9.83 -0.80
N TYR A 245 6.02 -10.02 -1.00
CA TYR A 245 7.03 -9.98 0.06
C TYR A 245 8.00 -8.83 -0.16
N GLN A 246 8.70 -8.45 0.89
CA GLN A 246 9.87 -7.60 0.81
C GLN A 246 10.90 -8.20 -0.17
N ALA A 247 11.59 -7.35 -0.92
CA ALA A 247 12.61 -7.80 -1.88
C ALA A 247 13.71 -8.61 -1.18
N PRO A 248 14.13 -9.75 -1.75
CA PRO A 248 15.19 -10.57 -1.17
C PRO A 248 16.53 -9.86 -1.20
N ARG A 249 17.51 -10.40 -0.45
CA ARG A 249 18.88 -9.93 -0.48
C ARG A 249 19.44 -9.98 -1.90
N SER A 250 20.08 -8.88 -2.30
CA SER A 250 20.74 -8.76 -3.60
C SER A 250 22.04 -7.98 -3.48
N GLY A 251 22.94 -8.17 -4.44
CA GLY A 251 24.22 -7.47 -4.49
C GLY A 251 24.40 -6.72 -5.81
N ARG A 252 25.16 -5.63 -5.77
CA ARG A 252 25.51 -4.83 -6.94
C ARG A 252 26.97 -4.41 -6.87
N VAL A 253 27.67 -4.52 -7.99
CA VAL A 253 29.00 -3.93 -8.21
C VAL A 253 28.83 -2.74 -9.14
N THR A 254 29.40 -1.61 -8.77
CA THR A 254 29.41 -0.39 -9.58
C THR A 254 30.85 0.05 -9.82
N LEU A 255 31.21 0.30 -11.06
CA LEU A 255 32.47 0.87 -11.49
C LEU A 255 32.19 2.28 -12.04
N SER A 256 32.84 3.29 -11.48
CA SER A 256 32.74 4.68 -11.92
C SER A 256 34.11 5.20 -12.32
N TYR A 257 34.20 5.94 -13.40
CA TYR A 257 35.43 6.60 -13.87
C TYR A 257 35.12 8.02 -14.30
N ASP A 258 35.84 8.97 -13.73
CA ASP A 258 35.73 10.40 -14.05
C ASP A 258 36.86 10.78 -15.04
N PHE A 259 36.47 11.33 -16.18
CA PHE A 259 37.39 11.70 -17.27
C PHE A 259 38.14 13.02 -17.03
#